data_dc75f57dc99cd187f113a32c3a97bf61
#
_entry.id   dc75f57dc99cd187f113a32c3a97bf61
#
_cell.length_a   1.000
_cell.length_b   1.000
_cell.length_c   1.000
_cell.angle_alpha   90.00
_cell.angle_beta   90.00
_cell.angle_gamma   90.00
#
_symmetry.space_group_name_H-M   'P 1'
#
loop_
_entity.id
_entity.type
_entity.pdbx_description
1 polymer ?
#
loop_
_entity_poly.entity_id
_entity_poly.type
_entity_poly.pdbx_seq_one_letter_code
_entity_poly.pdbx_strand_id
1 'polypeptide(L)'
;MTEPHRFLCRPGPPLPLRLVLLCLLAALVFAAGPVAPTWAADDDTPTRWLPPAGDQQPARSVTIYSSLDAALAQPLLIGFQRLYPGVGLRYFELQTQDIHARIIDETDRDAPTADLAFSSAMDLQVKLANDGYAQAVTLREAASLPDWAHWRDTVYGVTFEPAVILYHKPAFAGHEPPRTRAALTRYLKANEANLYGRVGTYDVERAGLGLFFLARDREHNKEIWELFGALGAAGVKLYSNSSAIVERVADGRFLLGYNILGSYAAAWARSAPDLGIILPEDYTVVMSRTGLVPRNAAAPDLGAAFLDFMLSREGQQILAQTGSLAALRQDLDGPNTASSLHATFGDRLRPVPVGPALVVYLDQVKRQRLIDRWNQALRIQ
;
A
#
# COMPACT_ATOMS: atom_id res chain seq x y z
N MET A 1 -41.21 -76.87 -47.92
CA MET A 1 -42.28 -76.33 -47.07
C MET A 1 -41.72 -76.35 -45.65
N THR A 2 -41.06 -75.32 -45.22
CA THR A 2 -40.48 -75.15 -43.86
C THR A 2 -40.65 -73.69 -43.47
N GLU A 3 -41.41 -73.43 -42.45
CA GLU A 3 -41.61 -72.09 -41.87
C GLU A 3 -40.40 -71.58 -41.11
N PRO A 4 -40.17 -70.28 -41.08
CA PRO A 4 -39.10 -69.68 -40.25
C PRO A 4 -39.61 -69.29 -38.88
N HIS A 5 -38.93 -69.73 -37.84
CA HIS A 5 -39.09 -69.30 -36.44
C HIS A 5 -38.71 -67.83 -36.21
N ARG A 6 -39.66 -67.04 -35.75
CA ARG A 6 -39.41 -65.66 -35.23
C ARG A 6 -38.96 -65.76 -33.77
N PHE A 7 -37.73 -65.27 -33.50
CA PHE A 7 -37.29 -65.01 -32.16
C PHE A 7 -37.80 -63.65 -31.72
N LEU A 8 -38.65 -63.66 -30.70
CA LEU A 8 -39.13 -62.49 -30.00
C LEU A 8 -38.08 -62.07 -28.90
N CYS A 9 -37.45 -60.94 -29.09
CA CYS A 9 -36.61 -60.30 -28.06
C CYS A 9 -37.52 -59.72 -26.96
N ARG A 10 -37.44 -60.24 -25.74
CA ARG A 10 -38.07 -59.63 -24.56
C ARG A 10 -37.32 -58.40 -24.11
N PRO A 11 -37.95 -57.25 -23.84
CA PRO A 11 -37.30 -56.13 -23.23
C PRO A 11 -36.97 -56.40 -21.74
N GLY A 12 -35.71 -56.10 -21.32
CA GLY A 12 -35.30 -56.18 -19.92
C GLY A 12 -35.97 -55.12 -19.06
N PRO A 13 -35.99 -55.30 -17.73
CA PRO A 13 -36.66 -54.36 -16.81
C PRO A 13 -35.94 -52.99 -16.79
N PRO A 14 -36.68 -51.88 -16.63
CA PRO A 14 -36.09 -50.56 -16.56
C PRO A 14 -35.25 -50.40 -15.28
N LEU A 15 -34.02 -49.86 -15.43
CA LEU A 15 -33.16 -49.50 -14.31
C LEU A 15 -33.85 -48.46 -13.41
N PRO A 16 -33.79 -48.59 -12.08
CA PRO A 16 -34.47 -47.69 -11.18
C PRO A 16 -33.88 -46.27 -11.29
N LEU A 17 -34.74 -45.29 -11.48
CA LEU A 17 -34.49 -43.87 -11.66
C LEU A 17 -33.51 -43.26 -10.58
N ARG A 18 -33.42 -43.92 -9.42
CA ARG A 18 -32.50 -43.53 -8.33
C ARG A 18 -31.01 -43.75 -8.64
N LEU A 19 -30.65 -44.69 -9.50
CA LEU A 19 -29.27 -44.96 -9.85
C LEU A 19 -28.72 -43.93 -10.86
N VAL A 20 -29.56 -43.41 -11.74
CA VAL A 20 -29.21 -42.38 -12.72
C VAL A 20 -28.98 -41.02 -12.01
N LEU A 21 -29.76 -40.72 -10.95
CA LEU A 21 -29.61 -39.49 -10.18
C LEU A 21 -28.32 -39.48 -9.33
N LEU A 22 -27.88 -40.64 -8.81
CA LEU A 22 -26.65 -40.76 -8.05
C LEU A 22 -25.39 -40.57 -8.95
N CYS A 23 -25.44 -41.08 -10.17
CA CYS A 23 -24.33 -40.90 -11.13
C CYS A 23 -24.20 -39.44 -11.62
N LEU A 24 -25.32 -38.71 -11.76
CA LEU A 24 -25.32 -37.28 -12.11
C LEU A 24 -24.86 -36.39 -10.96
N LEU A 25 -25.19 -36.73 -9.70
CA LEU A 25 -24.63 -35.99 -8.54
C LEU A 25 -23.13 -36.25 -8.29
N ALA A 26 -22.64 -37.46 -8.57
CA ALA A 26 -21.22 -37.78 -8.47
C ALA A 26 -20.38 -37.08 -9.56
N ALA A 27 -20.93 -36.85 -10.75
CA ALA A 27 -20.26 -36.13 -11.83
C ALA A 27 -20.18 -34.61 -11.57
N LEU A 28 -21.12 -34.02 -10.80
CA LEU A 28 -21.11 -32.62 -10.43
C LEU A 28 -20.10 -32.27 -9.30
N VAL A 29 -19.74 -33.24 -8.46
CA VAL A 29 -18.77 -33.03 -7.36
C VAL A 29 -17.30 -33.10 -7.85
N PHE A 30 -17.04 -33.77 -8.97
CA PHE A 30 -15.67 -33.85 -9.54
C PHE A 30 -15.32 -32.71 -10.51
N ALA A 31 -16.26 -31.82 -10.84
CA ALA A 31 -15.97 -30.65 -11.70
C ALA A 31 -15.55 -29.39 -10.93
N ALA A 32 -15.52 -29.43 -9.58
CA ALA A 32 -14.90 -28.40 -8.77
C ALA A 32 -13.43 -28.75 -8.54
N GLY A 33 -12.63 -28.70 -9.59
CA GLY A 33 -11.17 -28.57 -9.45
C GLY A 33 -10.86 -27.32 -8.63
N PRO A 34 -9.69 -27.24 -7.95
CA PRO A 34 -9.31 -26.05 -7.23
C PRO A 34 -9.41 -24.88 -8.20
N VAL A 35 -10.28 -23.92 -7.88
CA VAL A 35 -10.32 -22.64 -8.59
C VAL A 35 -8.99 -21.98 -8.28
N ALA A 36 -8.02 -22.15 -9.19
CA ALA A 36 -6.80 -21.35 -9.14
C ALA A 36 -7.24 -19.88 -9.18
N PRO A 37 -6.69 -19.02 -8.32
CA PRO A 37 -7.02 -17.61 -8.35
C PRO A 37 -6.76 -17.08 -9.76
N THR A 38 -7.76 -16.43 -10.35
CA THR A 38 -7.81 -15.97 -11.75
C THR A 38 -6.91 -14.76 -12.03
N TRP A 39 -5.89 -14.51 -11.19
CA TRP A 39 -4.92 -13.42 -11.39
C TRP A 39 -3.73 -13.79 -12.29
N ALA A 40 -3.78 -14.94 -12.96
CA ALA A 40 -2.63 -15.53 -13.64
C ALA A 40 -2.51 -15.27 -15.17
N ALA A 41 -3.32 -14.40 -15.81
CA ALA A 41 -3.32 -14.34 -17.27
C ALA A 41 -2.97 -12.99 -17.93
N ASP A 42 -2.95 -11.84 -17.20
CA ASP A 42 -2.72 -10.52 -17.83
C ASP A 42 -1.64 -9.66 -17.13
N ASP A 43 -0.90 -10.21 -16.19
CA ASP A 43 -0.09 -9.44 -15.23
C ASP A 43 1.38 -9.20 -15.65
N ASP A 44 1.77 -9.59 -16.86
CA ASP A 44 3.14 -9.41 -17.36
C ASP A 44 3.36 -8.07 -18.09
N THR A 45 2.29 -7.29 -18.29
CA THR A 45 2.41 -5.99 -18.93
C THR A 45 2.73 -4.92 -17.89
N PRO A 46 3.91 -4.27 -17.94
CA PRO A 46 4.24 -3.22 -16.99
C PRO A 46 3.29 -2.02 -17.14
N THR A 47 2.90 -1.41 -16.03
CA THR A 47 2.13 -0.16 -16.00
C THR A 47 2.87 0.94 -16.77
N ARG A 48 4.21 0.91 -16.69
CA ARG A 48 5.08 1.80 -17.45
C ARG A 48 6.32 1.04 -17.94
N TRP A 49 6.59 1.14 -19.22
CA TRP A 49 7.84 0.72 -19.83
C TRP A 49 8.63 1.94 -20.29
N LEU A 50 9.86 2.08 -19.80
CA LEU A 50 10.83 3.03 -20.31
C LEU A 50 11.92 2.24 -21.04
N PRO A 51 11.96 2.31 -22.38
CA PRO A 51 13.07 1.72 -23.13
C PRO A 51 14.37 2.44 -22.80
N PRO A 52 15.54 1.84 -23.05
CA PRO A 52 16.81 2.53 -22.90
C PRO A 52 16.83 3.83 -23.72
N ALA A 53 17.59 4.81 -23.27
CA ALA A 53 17.80 6.03 -24.03
C ALA A 53 18.60 5.73 -25.31
N GLY A 54 18.01 6.03 -26.47
CA GLY A 54 18.57 5.75 -27.80
C GLY A 54 18.01 4.49 -28.46
N ASP A 55 18.36 4.26 -29.75
CA ASP A 55 17.87 3.14 -30.58
C ASP A 55 18.46 1.76 -30.21
N GLN A 56 19.17 1.66 -29.10
CA GLN A 56 19.78 0.40 -28.66
C GLN A 56 18.76 -0.48 -27.96
N GLN A 57 18.68 -1.74 -28.35
CA GLN A 57 17.94 -2.73 -27.55
C GLN A 57 18.57 -2.82 -26.15
N PRO A 58 17.74 -2.92 -25.08
CA PRO A 58 18.27 -2.99 -23.73
C PRO A 58 19.15 -4.21 -23.59
N ALA A 59 20.41 -4.01 -23.29
CA ALA A 59 21.29 -5.12 -22.90
C ALA A 59 20.78 -5.77 -21.61
N ARG A 60 20.13 -4.98 -20.74
CA ARG A 60 19.55 -5.39 -19.44
C ARG A 60 18.32 -4.54 -19.11
N SER A 61 17.44 -5.06 -18.27
CA SER A 61 16.32 -4.31 -17.72
C SER A 61 16.21 -4.52 -16.21
N VAL A 62 15.62 -3.55 -15.51
CA VAL A 62 15.24 -3.68 -14.10
C VAL A 62 13.71 -3.70 -13.99
N THR A 63 13.19 -4.69 -13.26
CA THR A 63 11.78 -4.84 -12.97
C THR A 63 11.48 -4.32 -11.57
N ILE A 64 10.52 -3.40 -11.47
CA ILE A 64 10.17 -2.70 -10.23
C ILE A 64 8.70 -2.98 -9.91
N TYR A 65 8.42 -3.58 -8.74
CA TYR A 65 7.08 -3.65 -8.17
C TYR A 65 6.90 -2.53 -7.16
N SER A 66 5.88 -1.69 -7.37
CA SER A 66 5.72 -0.51 -6.52
C SER A 66 4.25 -0.19 -6.22
N SER A 67 4.00 0.31 -5.01
CA SER A 67 2.71 0.88 -4.62
C SER A 67 2.65 2.40 -4.80
N LEU A 68 3.63 3.00 -5.45
CA LEU A 68 3.60 4.41 -5.84
C LEU A 68 3.04 4.53 -7.25
N ASP A 69 2.08 5.44 -7.44
CA ASP A 69 1.49 5.73 -8.75
C ASP A 69 2.59 6.00 -9.78
N ALA A 70 2.50 5.40 -10.96
CA ALA A 70 3.52 5.49 -12.00
C ALA A 70 3.81 6.95 -12.43
N ALA A 71 2.79 7.81 -12.38
CA ALA A 71 2.94 9.24 -12.67
C ALA A 71 3.84 9.95 -11.63
N LEU A 72 3.73 9.57 -10.36
CA LEU A 72 4.56 10.12 -9.27
C LEU A 72 5.97 9.52 -9.27
N ALA A 73 6.13 8.29 -9.73
CA ALA A 73 7.42 7.61 -9.85
C ALA A 73 8.25 8.11 -11.05
N GLN A 74 7.59 8.63 -12.09
CA GLN A 74 8.23 8.97 -13.37
C GLN A 74 9.50 9.83 -13.25
N PRO A 75 9.58 10.88 -12.41
CA PRO A 75 10.82 11.65 -12.28
C PRO A 75 12.00 10.83 -11.75
N LEU A 76 11.77 9.89 -10.84
CA LEU A 76 12.80 8.96 -10.35
C LEU A 76 13.25 8.01 -11.45
N LEU A 77 12.30 7.44 -12.22
CA LEU A 77 12.60 6.53 -13.32
C LEU A 77 13.49 7.24 -14.36
N ILE A 78 13.12 8.46 -14.76
CA ILE A 78 13.91 9.29 -15.70
C ILE A 78 15.27 9.66 -15.11
N GLY A 79 15.33 10.01 -13.81
CA GLY A 79 16.58 10.33 -13.12
C GLY A 79 17.56 9.16 -13.14
N PHE A 80 17.07 7.95 -12.80
CA PHE A 80 17.90 6.75 -12.87
C PHE A 80 18.37 6.43 -14.29
N GLN A 81 17.47 6.54 -15.28
CA GLN A 81 17.81 6.23 -16.67
C GLN A 81 18.88 7.18 -17.24
N ARG A 82 18.97 8.42 -16.74
CA ARG A 82 20.06 9.34 -17.12
C ARG A 82 21.44 8.82 -16.69
N LEU A 83 21.52 8.14 -15.53
CA LEU A 83 22.76 7.54 -15.02
C LEU A 83 23.05 6.18 -15.68
N TYR A 84 21.97 5.46 -16.07
CA TYR A 84 22.04 4.12 -16.67
C TYR A 84 21.30 4.09 -18.02
N PRO A 85 21.79 4.81 -19.06
CA PRO A 85 21.03 5.00 -20.30
C PRO A 85 20.79 3.71 -21.08
N GLY A 86 21.64 2.69 -20.90
CA GLY A 86 21.49 1.37 -21.54
C GLY A 86 20.56 0.41 -20.79
N VAL A 87 19.88 0.85 -19.71
CA VAL A 87 18.99 0.01 -18.90
C VAL A 87 17.53 0.33 -19.19
N GLY A 88 16.74 -0.71 -19.54
CA GLY A 88 15.30 -0.61 -19.64
C GLY A 88 14.63 -0.70 -18.27
N LEU A 89 13.50 0.02 -18.04
CA LEU A 89 12.78 0.02 -16.77
C LEU A 89 11.36 -0.52 -16.98
N ARG A 90 11.06 -1.64 -16.32
CA ARG A 90 9.72 -2.26 -16.25
C ARG A 90 9.09 -1.92 -14.90
N TYR A 91 8.17 -0.97 -14.88
CA TYR A 91 7.51 -0.52 -13.65
C TYR A 91 6.10 -1.07 -13.57
N PHE A 92 5.79 -1.78 -12.50
CA PHE A 92 4.48 -2.32 -12.19
C PHE A 92 3.90 -1.59 -10.98
N GLU A 93 2.79 -0.88 -11.21
CA GLU A 93 2.00 -0.26 -10.14
C GLU A 93 1.05 -1.31 -9.59
N LEU A 94 1.27 -1.71 -8.33
CA LEU A 94 0.55 -2.79 -7.67
C LEU A 94 0.03 -2.35 -6.29
N GLN A 95 -1.00 -3.00 -5.78
CA GLN A 95 -1.38 -2.83 -4.39
C GLN A 95 -0.32 -3.45 -3.46
N THR A 96 -0.22 -2.90 -2.25
CA THR A 96 0.81 -3.33 -1.29
C THR A 96 0.76 -4.82 -0.94
N GLN A 97 -0.45 -5.39 -0.86
CA GLN A 97 -0.64 -6.82 -0.59
C GLN A 97 -0.28 -7.67 -1.80
N ASP A 98 -0.54 -7.17 -3.02
CA ASP A 98 -0.21 -7.89 -4.26
C ASP A 98 1.30 -7.96 -4.46
N ILE A 99 2.05 -6.89 -4.16
CA ILE A 99 3.52 -6.90 -4.15
C ILE A 99 4.03 -8.01 -3.24
N HIS A 100 3.52 -8.05 -2.00
CA HIS A 100 3.93 -9.04 -1.00
C HIS A 100 3.62 -10.46 -1.44
N ALA A 101 2.38 -10.72 -1.90
CA ALA A 101 1.93 -12.04 -2.30
C ALA A 101 2.68 -12.53 -3.56
N ARG A 102 2.90 -11.63 -4.54
CA ARG A 102 3.57 -11.96 -5.80
C ARG A 102 5.04 -12.33 -5.59
N ILE A 103 5.76 -11.57 -4.76
CA ILE A 103 7.17 -11.90 -4.44
C ILE A 103 7.27 -13.27 -3.77
N ILE A 104 6.38 -13.60 -2.84
CA ILE A 104 6.35 -14.91 -2.17
C ILE A 104 6.08 -16.01 -3.19
N ASP A 105 5.00 -15.88 -3.95
CA ASP A 105 4.57 -16.91 -4.89
C ASP A 105 5.59 -17.15 -6.01
N GLU A 106 6.17 -16.10 -6.59
CA GLU A 106 7.22 -16.22 -7.62
C GLU A 106 8.49 -16.86 -7.02
N THR A 107 8.90 -16.43 -5.81
CA THR A 107 10.08 -16.98 -5.14
C THR A 107 9.89 -18.45 -4.75
N ASP A 108 8.73 -18.84 -4.23
CA ASP A 108 8.43 -20.22 -3.80
C ASP A 108 8.34 -21.18 -4.99
N ARG A 109 8.03 -20.67 -6.16
CA ARG A 109 8.09 -21.42 -7.45
C ARG A 109 9.45 -21.40 -8.12
N ASP A 110 10.47 -20.85 -7.47
CA ASP A 110 11.82 -20.65 -8.00
C ASP A 110 11.81 -19.84 -9.32
N ALA A 111 10.82 -18.98 -9.50
CA ALA A 111 10.69 -18.09 -10.64
C ALA A 111 11.37 -16.74 -10.36
N PRO A 112 11.86 -16.05 -11.41
CA PRO A 112 12.30 -14.67 -11.28
C PRO A 112 11.15 -13.77 -10.80
N THR A 113 11.47 -12.84 -9.89
CA THR A 113 10.53 -11.80 -9.43
C THR A 113 11.08 -10.40 -9.76
N ALA A 114 10.52 -9.35 -9.14
CA ALA A 114 11.05 -8.00 -9.28
C ALA A 114 12.53 -7.92 -8.85
N ASP A 115 13.25 -6.98 -9.44
CA ASP A 115 14.61 -6.62 -9.03
C ASP A 115 14.59 -5.61 -7.87
N LEU A 116 13.51 -4.84 -7.75
CA LEU A 116 13.25 -3.91 -6.66
C LEU A 116 11.76 -3.96 -6.28
N ALA A 117 11.46 -4.13 -5.00
CA ALA A 117 10.16 -3.87 -4.43
C ALA A 117 10.17 -2.53 -3.66
N PHE A 118 9.28 -1.61 -4.04
CA PHE A 118 9.16 -0.28 -3.42
C PHE A 118 7.72 -0.03 -2.96
N SER A 119 7.49 -0.09 -1.65
CA SER A 119 6.14 -0.12 -1.10
C SER A 119 5.94 0.78 0.13
N SER A 120 4.71 1.29 0.28
CA SER A 120 4.28 2.03 1.46
C SER A 120 3.91 1.12 2.65
N ALA A 121 3.75 -0.19 2.46
CA ALA A 121 3.50 -1.12 3.55
C ALA A 121 4.82 -1.57 4.18
N MET A 122 5.36 -0.73 5.09
CA MET A 122 6.62 -1.00 5.80
C MET A 122 6.63 -2.37 6.48
N ASP A 123 5.52 -2.76 7.08
CA ASP A 123 5.33 -4.02 7.80
C ASP A 123 5.44 -5.24 6.87
N LEU A 124 4.79 -5.20 5.70
CA LEU A 124 4.87 -6.27 4.71
C LEU A 124 6.28 -6.37 4.11
N GLN A 125 6.96 -5.26 3.87
CA GLN A 125 8.34 -5.26 3.39
C GLN A 125 9.30 -5.86 4.42
N VAL A 126 9.17 -5.45 5.69
CA VAL A 126 9.97 -6.05 6.78
C VAL A 126 9.63 -7.54 6.97
N LYS A 127 8.37 -7.93 6.76
CA LYS A 127 7.97 -9.34 6.79
C LYS A 127 8.66 -10.14 5.69
N LEU A 128 8.67 -9.66 4.45
CA LEU A 128 9.42 -10.31 3.35
C LEU A 128 10.88 -10.53 3.72
N ALA A 129 11.54 -9.51 4.27
CA ALA A 129 12.94 -9.62 4.68
C ALA A 129 13.13 -10.58 5.87
N ASN A 130 12.24 -10.54 6.87
CA ASN A 130 12.28 -11.43 8.03
C ASN A 130 12.08 -12.90 7.67
N ASP A 131 11.23 -13.17 6.69
CA ASP A 131 10.88 -14.51 6.23
C ASP A 131 11.84 -15.04 5.15
N GLY A 132 12.88 -14.26 4.80
CA GLY A 132 13.94 -14.67 3.87
C GLY A 132 13.62 -14.49 2.38
N TYR A 133 12.64 -13.65 2.04
CA TYR A 133 12.29 -13.31 0.65
C TYR A 133 13.05 -12.09 0.10
N ALA A 134 13.92 -11.46 0.91
CA ALA A 134 14.81 -10.39 0.49
C ALA A 134 16.27 -10.79 0.70
N GLN A 135 17.15 -10.29 -0.16
CA GLN A 135 18.58 -10.45 -0.01
C GLN A 135 19.21 -9.20 0.63
N ALA A 136 20.31 -9.38 1.35
CA ALA A 136 21.08 -8.26 1.87
C ALA A 136 21.87 -7.60 0.72
N VAL A 137 21.81 -6.27 0.64
CA VAL A 137 22.53 -5.46 -0.35
C VAL A 137 23.20 -4.29 0.36
N THR A 138 24.52 -4.17 0.24
CA THR A 138 25.23 -3.03 0.80
C THR A 138 25.12 -1.84 -0.14
N LEU A 139 24.45 -0.78 0.33
CA LEU A 139 24.28 0.46 -0.42
C LEU A 139 25.26 1.50 0.05
N ARG A 140 25.84 2.27 -0.87
CA ARG A 140 26.79 3.36 -0.57
C ARG A 140 26.13 4.48 0.21
N GLU A 141 24.87 4.77 -0.12
CA GLU A 141 24.10 5.86 0.46
C GLU A 141 23.46 5.51 1.83
N ALA A 142 23.55 4.24 2.27
CA ALA A 142 22.99 3.81 3.55
C ALA A 142 23.53 4.59 4.75
N ALA A 143 24.82 4.96 4.72
CA ALA A 143 25.46 5.76 5.77
C ALA A 143 24.88 7.19 5.93
N SER A 144 24.12 7.67 4.94
CA SER A 144 23.48 8.98 4.97
C SER A 144 22.05 8.93 5.52
N LEU A 145 21.55 7.73 5.87
CA LEU A 145 20.24 7.53 6.42
C LEU A 145 20.24 7.65 7.95
N PRO A 146 19.16 8.11 8.57
CA PRO A 146 19.01 7.98 10.01
C PRO A 146 18.90 6.50 10.42
N ASP A 147 19.37 6.16 11.62
CA ASP A 147 19.46 4.78 12.14
C ASP A 147 18.12 4.02 12.07
N TRP A 148 17.01 4.73 12.22
CA TRP A 148 15.67 4.13 12.19
C TRP A 148 15.22 3.72 10.79
N ALA A 149 15.89 4.18 9.73
CA ALA A 149 15.41 4.08 8.36
C ALA A 149 15.87 2.82 7.62
N HIS A 150 16.66 1.95 8.23
CA HIS A 150 17.08 0.70 7.57
C HIS A 150 17.16 -0.47 8.55
N TRP A 151 17.13 -1.69 8.02
CA TRP A 151 17.23 -2.92 8.81
C TRP A 151 17.98 -4.03 8.08
N ARG A 152 19.08 -4.55 8.73
CA ARG A 152 19.87 -5.71 8.29
C ARG A 152 20.41 -5.64 6.86
N ASP A 153 20.67 -4.47 6.33
CA ASP A 153 21.03 -4.27 4.91
C ASP A 153 20.06 -4.93 3.91
N THR A 154 18.81 -5.16 4.33
CA THR A 154 17.76 -5.79 3.51
C THR A 154 16.61 -4.85 3.19
N VAL A 155 16.20 -3.99 4.11
CA VAL A 155 15.09 -3.04 3.93
C VAL A 155 15.57 -1.64 4.23
N TYR A 156 15.28 -0.72 3.31
CA TYR A 156 15.70 0.67 3.40
C TYR A 156 14.50 1.61 3.23
N GLY A 157 14.32 2.52 4.19
CA GLY A 157 13.40 3.64 4.06
C GLY A 157 13.91 4.64 3.03
N VAL A 158 13.01 5.18 2.22
CA VAL A 158 13.33 6.08 1.10
C VAL A 158 12.68 7.45 1.27
N THR A 159 11.52 7.52 1.92
CA THR A 159 10.69 8.73 2.02
C THR A 159 10.40 9.08 3.48
N PHE A 160 9.95 10.33 3.71
CA PHE A 160 9.54 10.82 5.03
C PHE A 160 8.09 11.31 4.94
N GLU A 161 7.12 10.42 5.14
CA GLU A 161 5.72 10.66 4.82
C GLU A 161 4.84 10.73 6.07
N PRO A 162 4.42 11.95 6.49
CA PRO A 162 3.54 12.12 7.64
C PRO A 162 2.11 11.65 7.33
N ALA A 163 1.45 11.05 8.32
CA ALA A 163 0.01 10.83 8.33
C ALA A 163 -0.71 12.14 8.73
N VAL A 164 -1.62 12.60 7.88
CA VAL A 164 -2.25 13.91 8.02
C VAL A 164 -3.77 13.83 8.24
N ILE A 165 -4.33 14.89 8.78
CA ILE A 165 -5.76 15.19 8.73
C ILE A 165 -5.99 16.09 7.53
N LEU A 166 -6.97 15.75 6.70
CA LEU A 166 -7.44 16.59 5.60
C LEU A 166 -8.72 17.33 6.00
N TYR A 167 -8.89 18.52 5.45
CA TYR A 167 -10.15 19.24 5.59
C TYR A 167 -10.48 20.06 4.33
N HIS A 168 -11.76 20.25 4.10
CA HIS A 168 -12.25 21.12 3.03
C HIS A 168 -12.31 22.55 3.53
N LYS A 169 -11.40 23.42 3.10
CA LYS A 169 -11.25 24.81 3.61
C LYS A 169 -12.54 25.61 3.66
N PRO A 170 -13.41 25.62 2.62
CA PRO A 170 -14.67 26.39 2.67
C PRO A 170 -15.59 25.96 3.80
N ALA A 171 -15.58 24.69 4.21
CA ALA A 171 -16.41 24.22 5.34
C ALA A 171 -15.92 24.71 6.69
N PHE A 172 -14.70 25.24 6.77
CA PHE A 172 -14.09 25.79 7.98
C PHE A 172 -13.93 27.32 7.91
N ALA A 173 -14.64 27.98 6.98
CA ALA A 173 -14.64 29.43 6.92
C ALA A 173 -15.17 30.04 8.24
N GLY A 174 -14.32 30.81 8.91
CA GLY A 174 -14.67 31.47 10.17
C GLY A 174 -14.42 30.66 11.45
N HIS A 175 -13.90 29.45 11.37
CA HIS A 175 -13.47 28.66 12.54
C HIS A 175 -12.27 27.77 12.20
N GLU A 176 -11.47 27.47 13.23
CA GLU A 176 -10.26 26.65 13.07
C GLU A 176 -10.62 25.16 12.92
N PRO A 177 -9.99 24.45 11.97
CA PRO A 177 -10.12 23.00 11.86
C PRO A 177 -9.41 22.29 13.03
N PRO A 178 -9.85 21.08 13.41
CA PRO A 178 -9.27 20.33 14.53
C PRO A 178 -7.81 19.91 14.24
N ARG A 179 -6.87 20.34 15.09
CA ARG A 179 -5.43 20.10 14.92
C ARG A 179 -4.88 18.94 15.73
N THR A 180 -5.66 18.37 16.64
CA THR A 180 -5.27 17.20 17.46
C THR A 180 -6.36 16.14 17.40
N ARG A 181 -6.04 14.88 17.74
CA ARG A 181 -7.03 13.80 17.76
C ARG A 181 -8.13 14.07 18.81
N ALA A 182 -7.76 14.62 19.96
CA ALA A 182 -8.75 15.02 20.98
C ALA A 182 -9.68 16.13 20.46
N ALA A 183 -9.15 17.14 19.76
CA ALA A 183 -9.97 18.19 19.14
C ALA A 183 -10.86 17.62 18.02
N LEU A 184 -10.34 16.70 17.22
CA LEU A 184 -11.11 16.02 16.17
C LEU A 184 -12.25 15.19 16.77
N THR A 185 -12.01 14.44 17.84
CA THR A 185 -13.05 13.68 18.55
C THR A 185 -14.17 14.59 19.05
N ARG A 186 -13.83 15.71 19.70
CA ARG A 186 -14.84 16.70 20.16
C ARG A 186 -15.61 17.32 18.99
N TYR A 187 -14.92 17.67 17.92
CA TYR A 187 -15.54 18.26 16.73
C TYR A 187 -16.52 17.29 16.06
N LEU A 188 -16.13 16.01 15.90
CA LEU A 188 -16.98 14.96 15.36
C LEU A 188 -18.26 14.79 16.22
N LYS A 189 -18.11 14.68 17.54
CA LYS A 189 -19.25 14.52 18.48
C LYS A 189 -20.19 15.74 18.44
N ALA A 190 -19.65 16.96 18.35
CA ALA A 190 -20.45 18.19 18.33
C ALA A 190 -21.16 18.47 17.00
N ASN A 191 -20.67 17.87 15.89
CA ASN A 191 -21.16 18.16 14.55
C ASN A 191 -21.62 16.89 13.81
N GLU A 192 -21.98 15.83 14.52
CA GLU A 192 -22.30 14.51 14.00
C GLU A 192 -23.27 14.56 12.81
N ALA A 193 -24.41 15.23 12.96
CA ALA A 193 -25.43 15.33 11.92
C ALA A 193 -24.92 15.99 10.63
N ASN A 194 -24.09 17.04 10.75
CA ASN A 194 -23.51 17.75 9.58
C ASN A 194 -22.40 16.96 8.92
N LEU A 195 -21.69 16.13 9.68
CA LEU A 195 -20.56 15.31 9.22
C LEU A 195 -20.99 13.93 8.74
N TYR A 196 -22.25 13.52 8.95
CA TYR A 196 -22.70 12.18 8.64
C TYR A 196 -22.47 11.81 7.16
N GLY A 197 -21.64 10.78 6.95
CA GLY A 197 -21.24 10.32 5.62
C GLY A 197 -20.26 11.24 4.88
N ARG A 198 -19.73 12.30 5.54
CA ARG A 198 -18.84 13.29 4.94
C ARG A 198 -17.42 13.28 5.53
N VAL A 199 -17.03 12.16 6.12
CA VAL A 199 -15.69 11.93 6.67
C VAL A 199 -15.12 10.67 6.02
N GLY A 200 -13.86 10.67 5.61
CA GLY A 200 -13.18 9.54 5.01
C GLY A 200 -11.99 9.06 5.83
N THR A 201 -11.76 7.74 5.87
CA THR A 201 -10.55 7.12 6.40
C THR A 201 -10.29 5.79 5.68
N TYR A 202 -9.20 5.10 6.03
CA TYR A 202 -8.92 3.80 5.47
C TYR A 202 -9.83 2.70 6.02
N ASP A 203 -10.13 1.74 5.15
CA ASP A 203 -10.63 0.43 5.52
C ASP A 203 -9.45 -0.44 6.01
N VAL A 204 -9.37 -0.67 7.31
CA VAL A 204 -8.23 -1.40 7.89
C VAL A 204 -8.21 -2.90 7.55
N GLU A 205 -9.32 -3.45 7.07
CA GLU A 205 -9.38 -4.84 6.61
C GLU A 205 -8.75 -5.00 5.22
N ARG A 206 -8.93 -3.99 4.37
CA ARG A 206 -8.54 -4.01 2.95
C ARG A 206 -7.27 -3.20 2.65
N ALA A 207 -7.01 -2.16 3.45
CA ALA A 207 -5.84 -1.31 3.28
C ALA A 207 -4.76 -1.67 4.30
N GLY A 208 -3.65 -2.26 3.86
CA GLY A 208 -2.49 -2.52 4.72
C GLY A 208 -2.00 -1.26 5.42
N LEU A 209 -1.97 -0.13 4.71
CA LEU A 209 -1.62 1.17 5.27
C LEU A 209 -2.60 1.63 6.36
N GLY A 210 -3.89 1.34 6.21
CA GLY A 210 -4.91 1.65 7.22
C GLY A 210 -4.68 0.89 8.52
N LEU A 211 -4.40 -0.41 8.44
CA LEU A 211 -4.06 -1.24 9.59
C LEU A 211 -2.77 -0.78 10.26
N PHE A 212 -1.76 -0.44 9.46
CA PHE A 212 -0.49 0.10 9.93
C PHE A 212 -0.68 1.38 10.75
N PHE A 213 -1.42 2.38 10.25
CA PHE A 213 -1.67 3.61 10.98
C PHE A 213 -2.52 3.38 12.23
N LEU A 214 -3.53 2.52 12.19
CA LEU A 214 -4.31 2.14 13.36
C LEU A 214 -3.42 1.54 14.47
N ALA A 215 -2.50 0.65 14.09
CA ALA A 215 -1.57 0.04 15.03
C ALA A 215 -0.68 1.10 15.70
N ARG A 216 -0.14 2.05 14.92
CA ARG A 216 0.70 3.14 15.46
C ARG A 216 -0.10 4.11 16.32
N ASP A 217 -1.32 4.49 15.92
CA ASP A 217 -2.19 5.32 16.73
C ASP A 217 -2.50 4.69 18.10
N ARG A 218 -2.78 3.39 18.12
CA ARG A 218 -3.02 2.67 19.38
C ARG A 218 -1.79 2.67 20.31
N GLU A 219 -0.59 2.67 19.78
CA GLU A 219 0.65 2.73 20.57
C GLU A 219 0.86 4.11 21.21
N HIS A 220 0.50 5.16 20.50
CA HIS A 220 0.71 6.54 20.94
C HIS A 220 -0.48 7.14 21.71
N ASN A 221 -1.70 6.62 21.49
CA ASN A 221 -2.91 7.19 22.08
C ASN A 221 -3.81 6.11 22.68
N LYS A 222 -3.94 6.10 24.02
CA LYS A 222 -4.82 5.15 24.73
C LYS A 222 -6.31 5.42 24.46
N GLU A 223 -6.67 6.67 24.15
CA GLU A 223 -8.05 7.13 23.90
C GLU A 223 -8.44 7.05 22.41
N ILE A 224 -7.59 6.45 21.57
CA ILE A 224 -7.84 6.38 20.13
C ILE A 224 -9.20 5.76 19.76
N TRP A 225 -9.70 4.85 20.60
CA TRP A 225 -10.99 4.20 20.40
C TRP A 225 -12.18 5.14 20.52
N GLU A 226 -12.06 6.23 21.30
CA GLU A 226 -13.07 7.28 21.33
C GLU A 226 -13.16 8.04 20.01
N LEU A 227 -12.01 8.30 19.36
CA LEU A 227 -11.98 8.90 18.04
C LEU A 227 -12.65 7.98 17.00
N PHE A 228 -12.34 6.68 17.01
CA PHE A 228 -12.98 5.73 16.07
C PHE A 228 -14.48 5.60 16.35
N GLY A 229 -14.91 5.64 17.62
CA GLY A 229 -16.33 5.71 17.97
C GLY A 229 -17.02 6.96 17.40
N ALA A 230 -16.39 8.12 17.52
CA ALA A 230 -16.92 9.37 16.96
C ALA A 230 -16.94 9.36 15.41
N LEU A 231 -15.94 8.75 14.78
CA LEU A 231 -15.92 8.54 13.33
C LEU A 231 -17.06 7.61 12.89
N GLY A 232 -17.30 6.54 13.65
CA GLY A 232 -18.41 5.61 13.39
C GLY A 232 -19.77 6.29 13.49
N ALA A 233 -20.01 7.07 14.57
CA ALA A 233 -21.25 7.85 14.76
C ALA A 233 -21.45 8.84 13.60
N ALA A 234 -20.39 9.50 13.12
CA ALA A 234 -20.42 10.37 11.95
C ALA A 234 -20.58 9.62 10.61
N GLY A 235 -20.82 8.32 10.62
CA GLY A 235 -21.00 7.51 9.40
C GLY A 235 -19.79 7.53 8.47
N VAL A 236 -18.58 7.44 9.01
CA VAL A 236 -17.32 7.52 8.27
C VAL A 236 -17.31 6.56 7.05
N LYS A 237 -16.76 7.03 5.94
CA LYS A 237 -16.61 6.25 4.70
C LYS A 237 -15.21 5.66 4.60
N LEU A 238 -15.14 4.38 4.25
CA LEU A 238 -13.93 3.57 4.27
C LEU A 238 -13.40 3.33 2.86
N TYR A 239 -12.10 3.51 2.68
CA TYR A 239 -11.41 3.38 1.39
C TYR A 239 -10.12 2.59 1.49
N SER A 240 -9.75 1.93 0.41
CA SER A 240 -8.50 1.15 0.34
C SER A 240 -7.27 1.99 -0.05
N ASN A 241 -7.47 3.22 -0.54
CA ASN A 241 -6.38 4.08 -1.00
C ASN A 241 -6.58 5.56 -0.62
N SER A 242 -5.46 6.30 -0.59
CA SER A 242 -5.43 7.72 -0.23
C SER A 242 -6.12 8.61 -1.26
N SER A 243 -5.89 8.36 -2.54
CA SER A 243 -6.34 9.23 -3.64
C SER A 243 -7.86 9.41 -3.62
N ALA A 244 -8.61 8.33 -3.38
CA ALA A 244 -10.06 8.38 -3.32
C ALA A 244 -10.61 9.26 -2.17
N ILE A 245 -9.89 9.34 -1.05
CA ILE A 245 -10.27 10.20 0.07
C ILE A 245 -9.87 11.65 -0.21
N VAL A 246 -8.64 11.86 -0.67
CA VAL A 246 -8.10 13.19 -1.00
C VAL A 246 -8.98 13.90 -2.02
N GLU A 247 -9.34 13.21 -3.11
CA GLU A 247 -10.26 13.73 -4.14
C GLU A 247 -11.57 14.24 -3.54
N ARG A 248 -12.19 13.44 -2.67
CA ARG A 248 -13.49 13.77 -2.06
C ARG A 248 -13.43 14.91 -1.05
N VAL A 249 -12.29 15.10 -0.40
CA VAL A 249 -12.08 16.28 0.46
C VAL A 249 -11.81 17.51 -0.39
N ALA A 250 -11.04 17.37 -1.46
CA ALA A 250 -10.71 18.46 -2.37
C ALA A 250 -11.96 19.07 -3.04
N ASP A 251 -12.91 18.23 -3.46
CA ASP A 251 -14.15 18.66 -4.11
C ASP A 251 -15.33 18.94 -3.14
N GLY A 252 -15.12 18.80 -1.82
CA GLY A 252 -16.11 19.11 -0.80
C GLY A 252 -17.17 18.01 -0.56
N ARG A 253 -17.10 16.87 -1.26
CA ARG A 253 -17.95 15.70 -0.92
C ARG A 253 -17.67 15.21 0.50
N PHE A 254 -16.40 15.25 0.93
CA PHE A 254 -16.00 15.06 2.32
C PHE A 254 -15.53 16.38 2.93
N LEU A 255 -15.82 16.57 4.21
CA LEU A 255 -15.34 17.72 4.98
C LEU A 255 -14.02 17.43 5.68
N LEU A 256 -13.79 16.17 6.01
CA LEU A 256 -12.61 15.69 6.74
C LEU A 256 -12.09 14.36 6.16
N GLY A 257 -10.78 14.16 6.25
CA GLY A 257 -10.10 12.90 6.05
C GLY A 257 -9.15 12.62 7.22
N TYR A 258 -9.13 11.41 7.75
CA TYR A 258 -8.27 11.04 8.88
C TYR A 258 -7.20 10.02 8.50
N ASN A 259 -5.98 10.24 9.00
CA ASN A 259 -4.81 9.38 8.80
C ASN A 259 -4.40 9.18 7.33
N ILE A 260 -4.56 10.21 6.51
CA ILE A 260 -4.26 10.14 5.09
C ILE A 260 -2.76 10.34 4.87
N LEU A 261 -2.20 9.63 3.90
CA LEU A 261 -0.79 9.79 3.53
C LEU A 261 -0.53 11.18 2.96
N GLY A 262 0.35 11.93 3.63
CA GLY A 262 0.61 13.35 3.36
C GLY A 262 1.16 13.61 1.96
N SER A 263 1.89 12.64 1.38
CA SER A 263 2.40 12.70 0.00
C SER A 263 1.29 12.88 -1.04
N TYR A 264 0.22 12.10 -0.93
CA TYR A 264 -0.95 12.25 -1.83
C TYR A 264 -1.66 13.58 -1.62
N ALA A 265 -1.82 13.99 -0.36
CA ALA A 265 -2.41 15.28 -0.03
C ALA A 265 -1.60 16.45 -0.63
N ALA A 266 -0.28 16.42 -0.49
CA ALA A 266 0.61 17.42 -1.05
C ALA A 266 0.58 17.48 -2.58
N ALA A 267 0.49 16.31 -3.24
CA ALA A 267 0.36 16.24 -4.70
C ALA A 267 -0.93 16.93 -5.18
N TRP A 268 -2.05 16.64 -4.53
CA TRP A 268 -3.36 17.21 -4.88
C TRP A 268 -3.48 18.70 -4.53
N ALA A 269 -2.90 19.16 -3.43
CA ALA A 269 -3.00 20.55 -2.98
C ALA A 269 -2.45 21.58 -4.00
N ARG A 270 -1.61 21.13 -4.93
CA ARG A 270 -1.10 21.99 -6.02
C ARG A 270 -2.18 22.42 -7.02
N SER A 271 -3.20 21.60 -7.21
CA SER A 271 -4.32 21.85 -8.13
C SER A 271 -5.66 22.00 -7.44
N ALA A 272 -5.74 21.76 -6.15
CA ALA A 272 -6.95 21.83 -5.34
C ALA A 272 -6.79 22.86 -4.19
N PRO A 273 -7.07 24.15 -4.44
CA PRO A 273 -6.87 25.25 -3.48
C PRO A 273 -7.72 25.08 -2.21
N ASP A 274 -8.85 24.40 -2.30
CA ASP A 274 -9.79 24.16 -1.20
C ASP A 274 -9.38 22.99 -0.31
N LEU A 275 -8.36 22.21 -0.69
CA LEU A 275 -7.81 21.16 0.15
C LEU A 275 -6.92 21.75 1.25
N GLY A 276 -7.26 21.49 2.51
CA GLY A 276 -6.44 21.81 3.66
C GLY A 276 -5.74 20.57 4.22
N ILE A 277 -4.50 20.73 4.68
CA ILE A 277 -3.66 19.65 5.22
C ILE A 277 -3.19 20.07 6.62
N ILE A 278 -3.38 19.19 7.59
CA ILE A 278 -2.95 19.40 8.98
C ILE A 278 -2.06 18.22 9.37
N LEU A 279 -0.84 18.50 9.83
CA LEU A 279 -0.05 17.55 10.60
C LEU A 279 -0.57 17.59 12.05
N PRO A 280 -1.08 16.48 12.59
CA PRO A 280 -1.64 16.47 13.95
C PRO A 280 -0.62 16.94 14.99
N GLU A 281 -1.01 17.91 15.84
CA GLU A 281 -0.10 18.59 16.77
C GLU A 281 0.13 17.82 18.07
N ASP A 282 -0.70 16.83 18.39
CA ASP A 282 -0.49 15.90 19.51
C ASP A 282 0.65 14.92 19.21
N TYR A 283 0.63 14.29 18.07
CA TYR A 283 1.75 13.56 17.43
C TYR A 283 1.39 13.29 15.97
N THR A 284 2.41 13.26 15.14
CA THR A 284 2.28 12.88 13.72
C THR A 284 3.10 11.64 13.45
N VAL A 285 2.43 10.53 13.14
CA VAL A 285 3.10 9.32 12.67
C VAL A 285 3.74 9.61 11.33
N VAL A 286 5.02 9.27 11.19
CA VAL A 286 5.75 9.40 9.93
C VAL A 286 6.18 8.02 9.48
N MET A 287 5.67 7.61 8.34
CA MET A 287 6.10 6.38 7.69
C MET A 287 7.16 6.66 6.62
N SER A 288 7.83 5.62 6.19
CA SER A 288 8.70 5.66 5.01
C SER A 288 8.21 4.63 3.99
N ARG A 289 8.13 4.98 2.72
CA ARG A 289 8.15 3.92 1.71
C ARG A 289 9.47 3.23 1.80
N THR A 290 9.44 1.91 1.75
CA THR A 290 10.64 1.09 1.88
C THR A 290 10.95 0.37 0.59
N GLY A 291 12.24 0.26 0.31
CA GLY A 291 12.78 -0.51 -0.80
C GLY A 291 13.53 -1.75 -0.32
N LEU A 292 13.43 -2.85 -1.06
CA LEU A 292 14.21 -4.05 -0.88
C LEU A 292 14.49 -4.73 -2.23
N VAL A 293 15.57 -5.50 -2.29
CA VAL A 293 15.89 -6.38 -3.42
C VAL A 293 15.39 -7.78 -3.08
N PRO A 294 14.40 -8.33 -3.80
CA PRO A 294 13.91 -9.68 -3.56
C PRO A 294 15.00 -10.74 -3.78
N ARG A 295 14.85 -11.88 -3.09
CA ARG A 295 15.84 -12.98 -3.15
C ARG A 295 16.01 -13.53 -4.56
N ASN A 296 14.91 -13.72 -5.32
CA ASN A 296 14.92 -14.26 -6.67
C ASN A 296 14.89 -13.15 -7.76
N ALA A 297 15.45 -11.97 -7.47
CA ALA A 297 15.63 -10.93 -8.47
C ALA A 297 16.47 -11.43 -9.65
N ALA A 298 16.06 -11.12 -10.87
CA ALA A 298 16.80 -11.50 -12.09
C ALA A 298 18.04 -10.62 -12.32
N ALA A 299 17.96 -9.34 -11.89
CA ALA A 299 19.04 -8.37 -11.99
C ALA A 299 19.23 -7.64 -10.63
N PRO A 300 19.66 -8.36 -9.56
CA PRO A 300 19.73 -7.82 -8.22
C PRO A 300 20.70 -6.64 -8.09
N ASP A 301 21.76 -6.60 -8.88
CA ASP A 301 22.70 -5.49 -8.96
C ASP A 301 22.05 -4.21 -9.52
N LEU A 302 21.15 -4.32 -10.50
CA LEU A 302 20.38 -3.18 -11.01
C LEU A 302 19.30 -2.74 -10.01
N GLY A 303 18.65 -3.68 -9.32
CA GLY A 303 17.74 -3.39 -8.22
C GLY A 303 18.43 -2.62 -7.10
N ALA A 304 19.60 -3.08 -6.67
CA ALA A 304 20.42 -2.39 -5.69
C ALA A 304 20.91 -1.01 -6.18
N ALA A 305 21.32 -0.90 -7.45
CA ALA A 305 21.74 0.38 -8.02
C ALA A 305 20.56 1.38 -8.07
N PHE A 306 19.35 0.93 -8.39
CA PHE A 306 18.17 1.80 -8.39
C PHE A 306 17.83 2.25 -6.95
N LEU A 307 17.91 1.35 -5.99
CA LEU A 307 17.68 1.69 -4.58
C LEU A 307 18.74 2.67 -4.06
N ASP A 308 20.02 2.43 -4.36
CA ASP A 308 21.13 3.34 -4.01
C ASP A 308 20.93 4.74 -4.64
N PHE A 309 20.49 4.78 -5.91
CA PHE A 309 20.12 6.04 -6.57
C PHE A 309 18.96 6.75 -5.85
N MET A 310 17.88 6.04 -5.48
CA MET A 310 16.78 6.67 -4.74
C MET A 310 17.22 7.28 -3.40
N LEU A 311 18.24 6.69 -2.76
CA LEU A 311 18.82 7.18 -1.50
C LEU A 311 19.87 8.26 -1.71
N SER A 312 20.40 8.40 -2.92
CA SER A 312 21.41 9.41 -3.24
C SER A 312 20.87 10.84 -3.08
N ARG A 313 21.79 11.80 -2.97
CA ARG A 313 21.40 13.22 -2.92
C ARG A 313 20.54 13.62 -4.12
N GLU A 314 20.88 13.16 -5.33
CA GLU A 314 20.13 13.44 -6.55
C GLU A 314 18.72 12.83 -6.50
N GLY A 315 18.59 11.54 -6.17
CA GLY A 315 17.31 10.87 -6.04
C GLY A 315 16.41 11.53 -5.00
N GLN A 316 16.96 11.88 -3.86
CA GLN A 316 16.24 12.58 -2.78
C GLN A 316 15.85 14.02 -3.15
N GLN A 317 16.68 14.72 -3.92
CA GLN A 317 16.32 16.04 -4.48
C GLN A 317 15.14 15.93 -5.46
N ILE A 318 15.12 14.90 -6.29
CA ILE A 318 13.99 14.64 -7.19
C ILE A 318 12.70 14.43 -6.38
N LEU A 319 12.74 13.67 -5.29
CA LEU A 319 11.59 13.47 -4.40
C LEU A 319 11.09 14.81 -3.82
N ALA A 320 11.98 15.60 -3.25
CA ALA A 320 11.65 16.88 -2.65
C ALA A 320 11.08 17.88 -3.68
N GLN A 321 11.65 17.95 -4.89
CA GLN A 321 11.26 18.89 -5.95
C GLN A 321 9.90 18.52 -6.58
N THR A 322 9.58 17.26 -6.70
CA THR A 322 8.26 16.83 -7.19
C THR A 322 7.13 17.25 -6.26
N GLY A 323 7.45 17.54 -4.98
CA GLY A 323 6.50 18.00 -3.98
C GLY A 323 5.43 16.99 -3.63
N SER A 324 5.58 15.74 -4.08
CA SER A 324 4.65 14.65 -3.80
C SER A 324 5.16 13.75 -2.69
N LEU A 325 6.49 13.59 -2.58
CA LEU A 325 7.15 12.77 -1.57
C LEU A 325 8.17 13.63 -0.83
N ALA A 326 8.24 13.51 0.49
CA ALA A 326 9.27 14.21 1.25
C ALA A 326 10.56 13.39 1.29
N ALA A 327 11.68 14.06 1.06
CA ALA A 327 12.99 13.46 1.13
C ALA A 327 13.36 13.08 2.56
N LEU A 328 13.97 11.88 2.71
CA LEU A 328 14.35 11.33 4.00
C LEU A 328 15.70 11.87 4.49
N ARG A 329 16.62 12.21 3.57
CA ARG A 329 17.98 12.67 3.92
C ARG A 329 17.94 13.93 4.76
N GLN A 330 18.70 13.91 5.86
CA GLN A 330 18.80 15.06 6.78
C GLN A 330 19.74 16.16 6.29
N ASP A 331 20.62 15.84 5.34
CA ASP A 331 21.57 16.77 4.73
C ASP A 331 21.00 17.54 3.51
N LEU A 332 19.68 17.46 3.34
CA LEU A 332 18.95 18.21 2.31
C LEU A 332 18.09 19.31 2.96
N ASP A 333 18.29 20.53 2.49
CA ASP A 333 17.48 21.68 2.84
C ASP A 333 16.39 21.94 1.80
N GLY A 334 15.37 22.70 2.18
CA GLY A 334 14.29 23.12 1.30
C GLY A 334 12.94 22.47 1.64
N PRO A 335 11.91 22.82 0.88
CA PRO A 335 10.57 22.28 1.12
C PRO A 335 10.52 20.77 0.85
N ASN A 336 9.59 20.08 1.51
CA ASN A 336 9.37 18.61 1.38
C ASN A 336 10.62 17.78 1.73
N THR A 337 11.33 18.18 2.77
CA THR A 337 12.45 17.41 3.34
C THR A 337 12.18 17.06 4.80
N ALA A 338 12.78 15.98 5.28
CA ALA A 338 12.75 15.63 6.70
C ALA A 338 13.25 16.79 7.56
N SER A 339 14.32 17.48 7.13
CA SER A 339 14.89 18.67 7.83
C SER A 339 13.87 19.78 8.01
N SER A 340 13.14 20.16 6.96
CA SER A 340 12.13 21.24 7.04
C SER A 340 10.94 20.84 7.91
N LEU A 341 10.51 19.58 7.85
CA LEU A 341 9.44 19.06 8.70
C LEU A 341 9.88 19.02 10.17
N HIS A 342 11.10 18.58 10.47
CA HIS A 342 11.66 18.60 11.82
C HIS A 342 11.82 20.03 12.36
N ALA A 343 12.28 20.97 11.55
CA ALA A 343 12.38 22.37 11.95
C ALA A 343 11.02 22.99 12.34
N THR A 344 9.93 22.54 11.68
CA THR A 344 8.59 23.09 11.94
C THR A 344 7.86 22.36 13.07
N PHE A 345 7.96 21.01 13.13
CA PHE A 345 7.15 20.18 14.01
C PHE A 345 7.93 19.52 15.16
N GLY A 346 9.26 19.47 15.08
CA GLY A 346 10.14 18.98 16.15
C GLY A 346 9.72 17.58 16.63
N ASP A 347 9.68 17.46 17.97
CA ASP A 347 9.36 16.20 18.65
C ASP A 347 7.90 15.70 18.49
N ARG A 348 7.05 16.42 17.77
CA ARG A 348 5.69 15.91 17.43
C ARG A 348 5.76 14.84 16.34
N LEU A 349 6.79 14.85 15.53
CA LEU A 349 7.01 13.81 14.52
C LEU A 349 7.43 12.50 15.19
N ARG A 350 6.80 11.41 14.77
CA ARG A 350 7.07 10.05 15.24
C ARG A 350 7.46 9.17 14.06
N PRO A 351 8.71 9.21 13.61
CA PRO A 351 9.19 8.29 12.59
C PRO A 351 9.06 6.84 13.07
N VAL A 352 8.53 5.99 12.22
CA VAL A 352 8.37 4.57 12.52
C VAL A 352 9.63 3.83 12.11
N PRO A 353 10.35 3.20 13.05
CA PRO A 353 11.57 2.49 12.73
C PRO A 353 11.34 1.30 11.79
N VAL A 354 12.19 1.18 10.78
CA VAL A 354 12.25 -0.02 9.92
C VAL A 354 12.87 -1.15 10.73
N GLY A 355 12.06 -2.16 11.06
CA GLY A 355 12.55 -3.26 11.89
C GLY A 355 11.47 -4.24 12.35
N PRO A 356 11.84 -5.27 13.13
CA PRO A 356 10.98 -6.41 13.45
C PRO A 356 9.73 -6.03 14.27
N ALA A 357 9.72 -4.88 14.95
CA ALA A 357 8.53 -4.42 15.66
C ALA A 357 7.34 -4.18 14.70
N LEU A 358 7.59 -3.96 13.42
CA LEU A 358 6.56 -3.76 12.41
C LEU A 358 5.72 -5.02 12.15
N VAL A 359 6.30 -6.23 12.28
CA VAL A 359 5.59 -7.48 12.00
C VAL A 359 4.66 -7.92 13.12
N VAL A 360 4.70 -7.26 14.28
CA VAL A 360 3.90 -7.65 15.46
C VAL A 360 2.41 -7.70 15.17
N TYR A 361 1.90 -6.79 14.33
CA TYR A 361 0.47 -6.73 13.97
C TYR A 361 0.14 -7.51 12.69
N LEU A 362 1.12 -8.18 12.09
CA LEU A 362 0.90 -9.15 11.01
C LEU A 362 0.65 -10.56 11.58
N ASP A 363 0.92 -10.80 12.88
CA ASP A 363 0.42 -11.98 13.58
C ASP A 363 -1.10 -12.06 13.48
N GLN A 364 -1.62 -13.18 12.99
CA GLN A 364 -3.04 -13.34 12.66
C GLN A 364 -3.96 -13.04 13.85
N VAL A 365 -3.59 -13.51 15.05
CA VAL A 365 -4.41 -13.32 16.25
C VAL A 365 -4.42 -11.86 16.70
N LYS A 366 -3.26 -11.22 16.70
CA LYS A 366 -3.16 -9.78 17.06
C LYS A 366 -3.83 -8.90 16.04
N ARG A 367 -3.63 -9.20 14.75
CA ARG A 367 -4.30 -8.53 13.64
C ARG A 367 -5.80 -8.63 13.77
N GLN A 368 -6.34 -9.83 13.96
CA GLN A 368 -7.78 -10.04 14.07
C GLN A 368 -8.36 -9.30 15.27
N ARG A 369 -7.73 -9.38 16.43
CA ARG A 369 -8.16 -8.63 17.64
C ARG A 369 -8.19 -7.11 17.42
N LEU A 370 -7.23 -6.57 16.66
CA LEU A 370 -7.18 -5.15 16.35
C LEU A 370 -8.32 -4.74 15.40
N ILE A 371 -8.57 -5.55 14.39
CA ILE A 371 -9.67 -5.38 13.42
C ILE A 371 -11.03 -5.50 14.13
N ASP A 372 -11.22 -6.52 14.96
CA ASP A 372 -12.48 -6.73 15.69
C ASP A 372 -12.80 -5.53 16.58
N ARG A 373 -11.79 -5.00 17.27
CA ARG A 373 -11.97 -3.81 18.12
C ARG A 373 -12.25 -2.55 17.31
N TRP A 374 -11.63 -2.39 16.16
CA TRP A 374 -11.91 -1.29 15.24
C TRP A 374 -13.34 -1.37 14.69
N ASN A 375 -13.75 -2.56 14.23
CA ASN A 375 -15.13 -2.83 13.79
C ASN A 375 -16.15 -2.53 14.90
N GLN A 376 -15.84 -2.96 16.12
CA GLN A 376 -16.69 -2.67 17.28
C GLN A 376 -16.80 -1.17 17.55
N ALA A 377 -15.69 -0.42 17.47
CA ALA A 377 -15.70 1.03 17.69
C ALA A 377 -16.51 1.76 16.61
N LEU A 378 -16.40 1.35 15.34
CA LEU A 378 -17.16 1.97 14.25
C LEU A 378 -18.64 1.62 14.22
N ARG A 379 -19.07 0.53 14.85
CA ARG A 379 -20.47 0.05 14.87
C ARG A 379 -21.32 0.68 15.95
N ILE A 380 -20.87 1.74 16.59
CA ILE A 380 -21.68 2.47 17.56
C ILE A 380 -22.91 3.00 16.81
N GLN A 381 -24.05 2.40 17.12
CA GLN A 381 -25.36 2.76 16.63
C GLN A 381 -25.89 3.96 17.40
#